data_31421c85fcca0e33a1fd3182ddaefa4c
#
_entry.id   31421c85fcca0e33a1fd3182ddaefa4c
#
_cell.length_a   1.000
_cell.length_b   1.000
_cell.length_c   1.000
_cell.angle_alpha   90.00
_cell.angle_beta   90.00
_cell.angle_gamma   90.00
#
_symmetry.space_group_name_H-M   'P 1'
#
loop_
_entity.id
_entity.type
_entity.pdbx_description
1 polymer ?
#
loop_
_entity_poly.entity_id
_entity_poly.type
_entity_poly.pdbx_seq_one_letter_code
_entity_poly.pdbx_strand_id
1 'polypeptide(L)'
;MAKRLLPLTAEVSKACIRLLNLPLIEISILTLAKQGVRNFIFGVKGYVNYRSLHDHFESGVGFSAKYGINPRIHIKYQPNLDDCGSADSVRVNVEYYDVTDPVFAVQGDNIFDINLEDMLKFHEQKKAFLTIGLMRVSDVTGYGIAKVDSDTHISEFVEKPTLKEAPSNLANTGLYLFSPEVREVFKEDKVQEMIRKNKRLDFG
;
A
#
# COMPACT_ATOMS: atom_id res chain seq x y z
N MET A 1 10.93 -5.84 11.12
CA MET A 1 10.48 -7.17 11.61
C MET A 1 9.24 -6.99 12.48
N ALA A 2 8.18 -7.72 12.21
CA ALA A 2 6.91 -7.60 12.93
C ALA A 2 6.98 -8.30 14.30
N LYS A 3 7.52 -7.62 15.29
CA LYS A 3 7.81 -8.17 16.64
C LYS A 3 6.59 -8.80 17.35
N ARG A 4 5.37 -8.31 17.05
CA ARG A 4 4.12 -8.81 17.66
C ARG A 4 3.71 -10.20 17.20
N LEU A 5 4.24 -10.68 16.07
CA LEU A 5 3.92 -11.96 15.45
C LEU A 5 5.06 -12.98 15.59
N LEU A 6 6.07 -12.73 16.42
CA LEU A 6 7.10 -13.72 16.72
C LEU A 6 6.49 -14.92 17.45
N PRO A 7 6.94 -16.16 17.14
CA PRO A 7 8.05 -16.49 16.24
C PRO A 7 7.67 -16.59 14.74
N LEU A 8 6.41 -16.42 14.35
CA LEU A 8 5.91 -16.64 12.98
C LEU A 8 6.63 -15.78 11.92
N THR A 9 7.14 -14.61 12.32
CA THR A 9 7.85 -13.67 11.44
C THR A 9 9.36 -13.67 11.61
N ALA A 10 9.93 -14.71 12.23
CA ALA A 10 11.38 -14.80 12.42
C ALA A 10 12.12 -14.93 11.08
N GLU A 11 11.60 -15.75 10.17
CA GLU A 11 12.22 -16.08 8.89
C GLU A 11 11.34 -15.80 7.66
N VAL A 12 10.11 -15.30 7.90
CA VAL A 12 9.11 -15.09 6.84
C VAL A 12 8.54 -13.68 6.93
N SER A 13 8.28 -13.07 5.79
CA SER A 13 7.57 -11.80 5.72
C SER A 13 6.17 -11.90 6.36
N LYS A 14 5.75 -10.85 7.08
CA LYS A 14 4.39 -10.77 7.62
C LYS A 14 3.31 -11.00 6.55
N ALA A 15 3.52 -10.47 5.36
CA ALA A 15 2.63 -10.63 4.22
C ALA A 15 2.51 -12.09 3.74
N CYS A 16 3.52 -12.93 4.03
CA CYS A 16 3.54 -14.35 3.69
C CYS A 16 2.98 -15.26 4.80
N ILE A 17 2.52 -14.72 5.93
CA ILE A 17 1.81 -15.52 6.94
C ILE A 17 0.55 -16.09 6.30
N ARG A 18 0.28 -17.37 6.60
CA ARG A 18 -0.82 -18.08 5.97
C ARG A 18 -2.13 -17.92 6.74
N LEU A 19 -3.18 -17.58 6.01
CA LEU A 19 -4.58 -17.66 6.44
C LEU A 19 -5.28 -18.68 5.53
N LEU A 20 -5.95 -19.66 6.10
CA LEU A 20 -6.59 -20.76 5.34
C LEU A 20 -5.61 -21.41 4.32
N ASN A 21 -4.39 -21.62 4.76
CA ASN A 21 -3.28 -22.17 3.96
C ASN A 21 -2.81 -21.32 2.76
N LEU A 22 -3.27 -20.06 2.62
CA LEU A 22 -2.82 -19.11 1.61
C LEU A 22 -2.06 -17.95 2.28
N PRO A 23 -0.93 -17.49 1.74
CA PRO A 23 -0.29 -16.26 2.18
C PRO A 23 -1.27 -15.07 2.11
N LEU A 24 -1.27 -14.19 3.11
CA LEU A 24 -2.16 -13.01 3.13
C LEU A 24 -2.07 -12.19 1.84
N ILE A 25 -0.86 -11.91 1.39
CA ILE A 25 -0.62 -11.15 0.17
C ILE A 25 -1.14 -11.85 -1.10
N GLU A 26 -1.18 -13.18 -1.11
CA GLU A 26 -1.72 -13.94 -2.25
C GLU A 26 -3.22 -13.67 -2.44
N ILE A 27 -3.97 -13.55 -1.33
CA ILE A 27 -5.39 -13.19 -1.35
C ILE A 27 -5.57 -11.78 -1.93
N SER A 28 -4.76 -10.82 -1.49
CA SER A 28 -4.81 -9.43 -1.96
C SER A 28 -4.47 -9.32 -3.46
N ILE A 29 -3.41 -9.99 -3.90
CA ILE A 29 -3.04 -10.01 -5.33
C ILE A 29 -4.15 -10.64 -6.17
N LEU A 30 -4.74 -11.74 -5.72
CA LEU A 30 -5.82 -12.41 -6.44
C LEU A 30 -7.06 -11.51 -6.55
N THR A 31 -7.41 -10.80 -5.48
CA THR A 31 -8.51 -9.83 -5.47
C THR A 31 -8.29 -8.73 -6.51
N LEU A 32 -7.09 -8.15 -6.56
CA LEU A 32 -6.73 -7.11 -7.52
C LEU A 32 -6.63 -7.64 -8.96
N ALA A 33 -6.03 -8.82 -9.14
CA ALA A 33 -5.88 -9.43 -10.46
C ALA A 33 -7.23 -9.79 -11.10
N LYS A 34 -8.23 -10.21 -10.30
CA LYS A 34 -9.60 -10.45 -10.76
C LYS A 34 -10.30 -9.16 -11.22
N GLN A 35 -9.89 -8.01 -10.71
CA GLN A 35 -10.37 -6.69 -11.11
C GLN A 35 -9.54 -6.04 -12.24
N GLY A 36 -8.68 -6.81 -12.90
CA GLY A 36 -7.94 -6.33 -14.07
C GLY A 36 -6.54 -5.81 -13.80
N VAL A 37 -6.07 -5.73 -12.55
CA VAL A 37 -4.69 -5.33 -12.26
C VAL A 37 -3.72 -6.38 -12.79
N ARG A 38 -2.71 -5.95 -13.55
CA ARG A 38 -1.73 -6.85 -14.17
C ARG A 38 -0.29 -6.56 -13.77
N ASN A 39 0.02 -5.33 -13.40
CA ASN A 39 1.35 -4.92 -13.01
C ASN A 39 1.40 -4.72 -11.49
N PHE A 40 2.28 -5.44 -10.84
CA PHE A 40 2.49 -5.36 -9.39
C PHE A 40 3.95 -5.01 -9.11
N ILE A 41 4.18 -4.11 -8.17
CA ILE A 41 5.51 -3.78 -7.68
C ILE A 41 5.51 -4.02 -6.18
N PHE A 42 6.36 -4.91 -5.71
CA PHE A 42 6.49 -5.17 -4.28
C PHE A 42 7.52 -4.24 -3.65
N GLY A 43 7.03 -3.26 -2.88
CA GLY A 43 7.84 -2.48 -1.96
C GLY A 43 8.31 -3.37 -0.80
N VAL A 44 9.58 -3.68 -0.74
CA VAL A 44 10.13 -4.63 0.23
C VAL A 44 11.37 -4.06 0.92
N LYS A 45 11.37 -4.07 2.25
CA LYS A 45 12.51 -3.69 3.07
C LYS A 45 13.17 -4.90 3.69
N GLY A 46 14.46 -5.05 3.42
CA GLY A 46 15.30 -6.10 4.00
C GLY A 46 15.16 -7.47 3.31
N TYR A 47 16.26 -8.23 3.37
CA TYR A 47 16.44 -9.49 2.64
C TYR A 47 15.39 -10.57 2.97
N VAL A 48 14.99 -10.72 4.24
CA VAL A 48 13.99 -11.73 4.64
C VAL A 48 12.64 -11.50 3.96
N ASN A 49 12.19 -10.23 3.89
CA ASN A 49 10.94 -9.89 3.21
C ASN A 49 11.07 -10.14 1.71
N TYR A 50 12.16 -9.67 1.10
CA TYR A 50 12.42 -9.89 -0.32
C TYR A 50 12.40 -11.38 -0.66
N ARG A 51 13.22 -12.20 0.02
CA ARG A 51 13.31 -13.64 -0.25
C ARG A 51 11.97 -14.33 -0.12
N SER A 52 11.21 -14.06 0.96
CA SER A 52 9.91 -14.69 1.19
C SER A 52 8.92 -14.43 0.06
N LEU A 53 8.90 -13.21 -0.48
CA LEU A 53 8.01 -12.84 -1.58
C LEU A 53 8.53 -13.35 -2.92
N HIS A 54 9.83 -13.22 -3.16
CA HIS A 54 10.45 -13.65 -4.40
C HIS A 54 10.35 -15.16 -4.60
N ASP A 55 10.66 -15.97 -3.58
CA ASP A 55 10.58 -17.43 -3.64
C ASP A 55 9.15 -17.94 -3.86
N HIS A 56 8.14 -17.13 -3.45
CA HIS A 56 6.74 -17.51 -3.60
C HIS A 56 6.11 -17.06 -4.94
N PHE A 57 6.46 -15.88 -5.42
CA PHE A 57 5.78 -15.26 -6.56
C PHE A 57 6.65 -15.16 -7.83
N GLU A 58 7.96 -15.12 -7.68
CA GLU A 58 8.89 -14.87 -8.79
C GLU A 58 8.42 -13.66 -9.64
N SER A 59 8.24 -13.85 -10.94
CA SER A 59 7.74 -12.82 -11.87
C SER A 59 6.20 -12.84 -12.03
N GLY A 60 5.49 -13.70 -11.30
CA GLY A 60 4.03 -13.84 -11.37
C GLY A 60 3.53 -14.91 -12.37
N VAL A 61 4.43 -15.57 -13.10
CA VAL A 61 4.05 -16.61 -14.08
C VAL A 61 3.35 -17.78 -13.40
N GLY A 62 3.97 -18.35 -12.37
CA GLY A 62 3.41 -19.48 -11.61
C GLY A 62 2.08 -19.14 -10.95
N PHE A 63 1.97 -17.92 -10.39
CA PHE A 63 0.72 -17.42 -9.81
C PHE A 63 -0.39 -17.34 -10.86
N SER A 64 -0.10 -16.78 -12.03
CA SER A 64 -1.08 -16.65 -13.12
C SER A 64 -1.56 -18.02 -13.61
N ALA A 65 -0.65 -18.98 -13.77
CA ALA A 65 -0.98 -20.34 -14.15
C ALA A 65 -1.86 -21.04 -13.10
N LYS A 66 -1.53 -20.89 -11.81
CA LYS A 66 -2.29 -21.46 -10.68
C LYS A 66 -3.74 -21.00 -10.66
N TYR A 67 -4.00 -19.74 -10.96
CA TYR A 67 -5.33 -19.12 -10.88
C TYR A 67 -6.02 -18.87 -12.21
N GLY A 68 -5.45 -19.31 -13.32
CA GLY A 68 -6.03 -19.13 -14.65
C GLY A 68 -6.14 -17.66 -15.08
N ILE A 69 -5.20 -16.79 -14.64
CA ILE A 69 -5.24 -15.36 -14.93
C ILE A 69 -4.67 -15.09 -16.33
N ASN A 70 -5.51 -14.58 -17.22
CA ASN A 70 -5.13 -14.21 -18.58
C ASN A 70 -5.67 -12.80 -18.93
N PRO A 71 -4.83 -11.87 -19.46
CA PRO A 71 -3.38 -11.96 -19.55
C PRO A 71 -2.73 -12.11 -18.17
N ARG A 72 -1.52 -12.68 -18.15
CA ARG A 72 -0.79 -12.95 -16.89
C ARG A 72 -0.47 -11.67 -16.14
N ILE A 73 -0.27 -11.77 -14.83
CA ILE A 73 0.30 -10.68 -14.04
C ILE A 73 1.82 -10.61 -14.21
N HIS A 74 2.36 -9.42 -13.96
CA HIS A 74 3.78 -9.15 -13.92
C HIS A 74 4.14 -8.60 -12.56
N ILE A 75 5.09 -9.25 -11.87
CA ILE A 75 5.56 -8.84 -10.56
C ILE A 75 6.99 -8.33 -10.68
N LYS A 76 7.22 -7.13 -10.18
CA LYS A 76 8.51 -6.48 -10.00
C LYS A 76 8.78 -6.29 -8.53
N TYR A 77 10.04 -6.13 -8.16
CA TYR A 77 10.46 -5.94 -6.78
C TYR A 77 11.20 -4.61 -6.66
N GLN A 78 11.09 -3.98 -5.49
CA GLN A 78 11.82 -2.74 -5.22
C GLN A 78 13.32 -2.91 -5.57
N PRO A 79 13.93 -1.92 -6.27
CA PRO A 79 15.30 -2.06 -6.81
C PRO A 79 16.38 -2.15 -5.72
N ASN A 80 16.07 -1.63 -4.52
CA ASN A 80 16.91 -1.76 -3.35
C ASN A 80 16.08 -2.25 -2.15
N LEU A 81 16.74 -2.84 -1.17
CA LEU A 81 16.06 -3.41 0.01
C LEU A 81 15.98 -2.42 1.18
N ASP A 82 16.18 -1.15 0.92
CA ASP A 82 16.14 -0.08 1.91
C ASP A 82 15.30 1.10 1.44
N ASP A 83 14.52 1.64 2.35
CA ASP A 83 13.67 2.81 2.18
C ASP A 83 13.49 3.52 3.53
N CYS A 84 13.00 4.76 3.50
CA CYS A 84 12.74 5.56 4.68
C CYS A 84 11.28 5.50 5.15
N GLY A 85 10.49 4.54 4.67
CA GLY A 85 9.09 4.37 5.05
C GLY A 85 8.18 4.04 3.89
N SER A 86 6.87 3.91 4.16
CA SER A 86 5.89 3.44 3.16
C SER A 86 5.75 4.37 1.97
N ALA A 87 5.76 5.68 2.18
CA ALA A 87 5.69 6.65 1.09
C ALA A 87 7.01 6.71 0.30
N ASP A 88 8.14 6.56 0.96
CA ASP A 88 9.44 6.46 0.28
C ASP A 88 9.55 5.19 -0.57
N SER A 89 9.00 4.09 -0.11
CA SER A 89 8.92 2.87 -0.92
C SER A 89 8.12 3.10 -2.21
N VAL A 90 6.98 3.80 -2.15
CA VAL A 90 6.23 4.16 -3.37
C VAL A 90 7.08 5.07 -4.26
N ARG A 91 7.71 6.12 -3.72
CA ARG A 91 8.60 7.01 -4.48
C ARG A 91 9.69 6.23 -5.23
N VAL A 92 10.47 5.42 -4.52
CA VAL A 92 11.57 4.64 -5.11
C VAL A 92 11.08 3.78 -6.26
N ASN A 93 9.95 3.12 -6.10
CA ASN A 93 9.40 2.23 -7.13
C ASN A 93 8.82 3.01 -8.32
N VAL A 94 8.10 4.10 -8.09
CA VAL A 94 7.51 4.94 -9.15
C VAL A 94 8.63 5.58 -9.99
N GLU A 95 9.69 6.09 -9.34
CA GLU A 95 10.83 6.69 -10.04
C GLU A 95 11.64 5.66 -10.82
N TYR A 96 11.99 4.53 -10.20
CA TYR A 96 12.84 3.51 -10.82
C TYR A 96 12.19 2.83 -12.02
N TYR A 97 10.89 2.53 -11.93
CA TYR A 97 10.15 1.84 -12.99
C TYR A 97 9.47 2.79 -13.98
N ASP A 98 9.68 4.10 -13.82
CA ASP A 98 9.07 5.15 -14.63
C ASP A 98 7.55 4.99 -14.77
N VAL A 99 6.87 4.80 -13.63
CA VAL A 99 5.42 4.57 -13.61
C VAL A 99 4.69 5.85 -13.95
N THR A 100 3.87 5.82 -14.99
CA THR A 100 3.10 6.95 -15.52
C THR A 100 1.59 6.79 -15.37
N ASP A 101 1.15 5.62 -14.93
CA ASP A 101 -0.26 5.32 -14.66
C ASP A 101 -0.63 5.66 -13.21
N PRO A 102 -1.93 5.77 -12.87
CA PRO A 102 -2.37 5.84 -11.49
C PRO A 102 -1.85 4.65 -10.67
N VAL A 103 -1.42 4.92 -9.44
CA VAL A 103 -0.81 3.91 -8.57
C VAL A 103 -1.75 3.56 -7.43
N PHE A 104 -2.21 2.31 -7.38
CA PHE A 104 -2.91 1.77 -6.24
C PHE A 104 -1.89 1.15 -5.27
N ALA A 105 -1.68 1.80 -4.13
CA ALA A 105 -0.77 1.33 -3.09
C ALA A 105 -1.54 0.72 -1.93
N VAL A 106 -1.11 -0.45 -1.50
CA VAL A 106 -1.76 -1.22 -0.43
C VAL A 106 -0.72 -1.93 0.42
N GLN A 107 -0.97 -2.04 1.72
CA GLN A 107 -0.13 -2.84 2.59
C GLN A 107 -0.32 -4.33 2.31
N GLY A 108 0.76 -5.05 2.06
CA GLY A 108 0.74 -6.46 1.64
C GLY A 108 0.22 -7.46 2.69
N ASP A 109 -0.04 -7.02 3.91
CA ASP A 109 -0.63 -7.79 5.01
C ASP A 109 -2.10 -7.43 5.30
N ASN A 110 -2.71 -6.61 4.45
CA ASN A 110 -4.14 -6.30 4.51
C ASN A 110 -4.95 -7.23 3.60
N ILE A 111 -6.09 -7.68 4.11
CA ILE A 111 -7.16 -8.26 3.31
C ILE A 111 -8.25 -7.20 3.19
N PHE A 112 -8.71 -6.97 1.97
CA PHE A 112 -9.70 -5.95 1.68
C PHE A 112 -10.69 -6.43 0.62
N ASP A 113 -11.89 -5.88 0.69
CA ASP A 113 -12.92 -5.99 -0.33
C ASP A 113 -13.24 -4.59 -0.83
N ILE A 114 -12.82 -4.28 -2.04
CA ILE A 114 -12.99 -2.96 -2.66
C ILE A 114 -13.27 -3.12 -4.16
N ASN A 115 -14.12 -2.27 -4.69
CA ASN A 115 -14.29 -2.11 -6.12
C ASN A 115 -13.30 -1.05 -6.61
N LEU A 116 -12.27 -1.49 -7.33
CA LEU A 116 -11.22 -0.59 -7.86
C LEU A 116 -11.77 0.36 -8.94
N GLU A 117 -12.71 -0.11 -9.76
CA GLU A 117 -13.30 0.71 -10.81
C GLU A 117 -14.07 1.89 -10.19
N ASP A 118 -14.85 1.64 -9.14
CA ASP A 118 -15.57 2.70 -8.44
C ASP A 118 -14.61 3.67 -7.73
N MET A 119 -13.53 3.16 -7.13
CA MET A 119 -12.52 4.00 -6.52
C MET A 119 -11.80 4.87 -7.57
N LEU A 120 -11.48 4.32 -8.74
CA LEU A 120 -10.85 5.07 -9.84
C LEU A 120 -11.80 6.13 -10.39
N LYS A 121 -13.07 5.80 -10.66
CA LYS A 121 -14.08 6.76 -11.09
C LYS A 121 -14.25 7.92 -10.10
N PHE A 122 -14.30 7.60 -8.81
CA PHE A 122 -14.38 8.61 -7.77
C PHE A 122 -13.15 9.54 -7.77
N HIS A 123 -11.95 8.94 -7.87
CA HIS A 123 -10.68 9.65 -7.93
C HIS A 123 -10.64 10.64 -9.11
N GLU A 124 -11.02 10.19 -10.31
CA GLU A 124 -11.08 11.00 -11.52
C GLU A 124 -12.13 12.12 -11.43
N GLN A 125 -13.35 11.80 -10.95
CA GLN A 125 -14.42 12.78 -10.78
C GLN A 125 -14.04 13.91 -9.82
N LYS A 126 -13.32 13.57 -8.76
CA LYS A 126 -12.81 14.54 -7.78
C LYS A 126 -11.52 15.23 -8.24
N LYS A 127 -10.93 14.81 -9.37
CA LYS A 127 -9.60 15.26 -9.81
C LYS A 127 -8.61 15.18 -8.66
N ALA A 128 -8.69 14.10 -7.89
CA ALA A 128 -7.93 13.96 -6.67
C ALA A 128 -6.47 13.66 -7.00
N PHE A 129 -5.56 14.24 -6.24
CA PHE A 129 -4.15 13.87 -6.25
C PHE A 129 -3.93 12.52 -5.52
N LEU A 130 -4.67 12.33 -4.42
CA LEU A 130 -4.66 11.14 -3.58
C LEU A 130 -6.09 10.82 -3.12
N THR A 131 -6.51 9.58 -3.31
CA THR A 131 -7.73 9.03 -2.69
C THR A 131 -7.35 8.00 -1.66
N ILE A 132 -7.91 8.09 -0.47
CA ILE A 132 -7.64 7.19 0.66
C ILE A 132 -8.90 6.38 0.98
N GLY A 133 -8.75 5.07 1.08
CA GLY A 133 -9.79 4.19 1.59
C GLY A 133 -9.99 4.40 3.09
N LEU A 134 -11.21 4.75 3.51
CA LEU A 134 -11.56 4.96 4.92
C LEU A 134 -12.61 3.95 5.37
N MET A 135 -12.53 3.55 6.64
CA MET A 135 -13.48 2.62 7.27
C MET A 135 -13.93 3.16 8.62
N ARG A 136 -15.21 2.97 8.96
CA ARG A 136 -15.70 3.30 10.29
C ARG A 136 -15.23 2.28 11.31
N VAL A 137 -14.67 2.75 12.42
CA VAL A 137 -14.19 1.92 13.52
C VAL A 137 -14.81 2.36 14.84
N SER A 138 -14.91 1.42 15.77
CA SER A 138 -15.36 1.70 17.15
C SER A 138 -14.20 2.17 18.04
N ASP A 139 -13.00 1.65 17.84
CA ASP A 139 -11.78 2.06 18.53
C ASP A 139 -10.85 2.80 17.55
N VAL A 140 -10.63 4.07 17.81
CA VAL A 140 -9.84 4.97 16.97
C VAL A 140 -8.34 4.98 17.32
N THR A 141 -7.97 4.44 18.49
CA THR A 141 -6.64 4.65 19.09
C THR A 141 -5.51 3.92 18.34
N GLY A 142 -5.85 2.94 17.50
CA GLY A 142 -4.88 2.13 16.75
C GLY A 142 -4.57 2.59 15.32
N TYR A 143 -5.28 3.63 14.84
CA TYR A 143 -5.32 4.01 13.43
C TYR A 143 -5.02 5.49 13.21
N GLY A 144 -4.64 5.85 11.99
CA GLY A 144 -4.77 7.22 11.51
C GLY A 144 -6.24 7.55 11.27
N ILE A 145 -6.75 8.62 11.85
CA ILE A 145 -8.17 9.01 11.79
C ILE A 145 -8.32 10.27 10.95
N ALA A 146 -9.18 10.19 9.94
CA ALA A 146 -9.46 11.29 9.03
C ALA A 146 -10.80 11.94 9.35
N LYS A 147 -10.88 13.28 9.23
CA LYS A 147 -12.12 14.03 9.15
C LYS A 147 -12.37 14.44 7.72
N VAL A 148 -13.59 14.19 7.25
CA VAL A 148 -13.98 14.45 5.86
C VAL A 148 -15.07 15.53 5.86
N ASP A 149 -14.96 16.49 4.94
CA ASP A 149 -15.97 17.52 4.74
C ASP A 149 -17.15 17.03 3.87
N SER A 150 -18.10 17.93 3.58
CA SER A 150 -19.28 17.64 2.75
C SER A 150 -18.93 17.24 1.32
N ASP A 151 -17.80 17.69 0.81
CA ASP A 151 -17.31 17.42 -0.54
C ASP A 151 -16.36 16.21 -0.60
N THR A 152 -16.25 15.48 0.50
CA THR A 152 -15.40 14.30 0.64
C THR A 152 -13.90 14.57 0.67
N HIS A 153 -13.47 15.83 0.90
CA HIS A 153 -12.07 16.13 1.14
C HIS A 153 -11.68 15.87 2.57
N ILE A 154 -10.47 15.36 2.78
CA ILE A 154 -9.90 15.20 4.11
C ILE A 154 -9.47 16.58 4.61
N SER A 155 -10.15 17.06 5.65
CA SER A 155 -9.88 18.37 6.27
C SER A 155 -8.93 18.26 7.46
N GLU A 156 -8.81 17.08 8.07
CA GLU A 156 -7.95 16.82 9.21
C GLU A 156 -7.53 15.34 9.24
N PHE A 157 -6.30 15.07 9.66
CA PHE A 157 -5.78 13.72 9.83
C PHE A 157 -4.93 13.64 11.10
N VAL A 158 -5.23 12.70 11.99
CA VAL A 158 -4.51 12.51 13.26
C VAL A 158 -4.09 11.05 13.41
N GLU A 159 -2.79 10.81 13.51
CA GLU A 159 -2.24 9.47 13.67
C GLU A 159 -2.35 9.01 15.12
N LYS A 160 -3.01 7.88 15.34
CA LYS A 160 -3.23 7.24 16.64
C LYS A 160 -3.71 8.20 17.74
N PRO A 161 -4.81 8.91 17.51
CA PRO A 161 -5.32 9.84 18.49
C PRO A 161 -5.79 9.12 19.76
N THR A 162 -5.87 9.85 20.86
CA THR A 162 -6.71 9.43 21.99
C THR A 162 -8.20 9.56 21.62
N LEU A 163 -9.08 8.91 22.36
CA LEU A 163 -10.53 9.03 22.13
C LEU A 163 -11.04 10.48 22.16
N LYS A 164 -10.35 11.37 22.88
CA LYS A 164 -10.72 12.80 22.98
C LYS A 164 -10.20 13.64 21.83
N GLU A 165 -9.10 13.24 21.19
CA GLU A 165 -8.44 13.96 20.12
C GLU A 165 -8.89 13.49 18.72
N ALA A 166 -9.59 12.36 18.65
CA ALA A 166 -10.02 11.81 17.38
C ALA A 166 -11.02 12.75 16.69
N PRO A 167 -10.71 13.23 15.46
CA PRO A 167 -11.56 14.17 14.73
C PRO A 167 -12.84 13.51 14.20
N SER A 168 -12.86 12.18 14.11
CA SER A 168 -13.98 11.36 13.65
C SER A 168 -13.79 9.89 14.07
N ASN A 169 -14.55 8.98 13.44
CA ASN A 169 -14.36 7.53 13.55
C ASN A 169 -13.98 6.88 12.21
N LEU A 170 -13.47 7.67 11.26
CA LEU A 170 -13.04 7.21 9.93
C LEU A 170 -11.55 6.87 9.96
N ALA A 171 -11.25 5.59 10.05
CA ALA A 171 -9.89 5.08 10.08
C ALA A 171 -9.30 4.89 8.67
N ASN A 172 -8.04 5.24 8.52
CA ASN A 172 -7.24 4.91 7.35
C ASN A 172 -7.06 3.40 7.22
N THR A 173 -7.46 2.86 6.09
CA THR A 173 -7.37 1.41 5.81
C THR A 173 -6.02 0.99 5.24
N GLY A 174 -5.15 1.95 4.89
CA GLY A 174 -3.91 1.67 4.17
C GLY A 174 -4.13 1.36 2.67
N LEU A 175 -5.26 1.78 2.12
CA LEU A 175 -5.55 1.72 0.69
C LEU A 175 -5.44 3.13 0.11
N TYR A 176 -4.58 3.30 -0.88
CA TYR A 176 -4.28 4.60 -1.48
C TYR A 176 -4.33 4.51 -2.99
N LEU A 177 -4.95 5.48 -3.64
CA LEU A 177 -4.89 5.65 -5.09
C LEU A 177 -4.26 7.01 -5.38
N PHE A 178 -3.12 7.01 -6.03
CA PHE A 178 -2.37 8.19 -6.42
C PHE A 178 -2.55 8.50 -7.89
N SER A 179 -2.71 9.77 -8.22
CA SER A 179 -2.51 10.26 -9.57
C SER A 179 -1.04 10.13 -10.00
N PRO A 180 -0.74 10.07 -11.30
CA PRO A 180 0.64 10.05 -11.79
C PRO A 180 1.49 11.24 -11.32
N GLU A 181 0.84 12.37 -11.04
CA GLU A 181 1.44 13.61 -10.54
C GLU A 181 2.09 13.46 -9.15
N VAL A 182 1.89 12.35 -8.45
CA VAL A 182 2.60 12.04 -7.19
C VAL A 182 4.12 12.17 -7.34
N ARG A 183 4.64 11.96 -8.55
CA ARG A 183 6.06 12.13 -8.87
C ARG A 183 6.55 13.56 -8.62
N GLU A 184 5.70 14.56 -8.84
CA GLU A 184 6.08 15.97 -8.65
C GLU A 184 6.19 16.31 -7.15
N VAL A 185 5.31 15.76 -6.31
CA VAL A 185 5.41 15.93 -4.85
C VAL A 185 6.72 15.37 -4.30
N PHE A 186 7.17 14.24 -4.83
CA PHE A 186 8.46 13.69 -4.41
C PHE A 186 9.67 14.57 -4.77
N LYS A 187 9.53 15.49 -5.72
CA LYS A 187 10.58 16.46 -6.09
C LYS A 187 10.57 17.73 -5.24
N GLU A 188 9.53 17.97 -4.44
CA GLU A 188 9.46 19.15 -3.58
C GLU A 188 10.64 19.20 -2.61
N ASP A 189 11.18 20.40 -2.39
CA ASP A 189 12.36 20.64 -1.54
C ASP A 189 12.18 20.07 -0.14
N LYS A 190 10.98 20.19 0.45
CA LYS A 190 10.67 19.67 1.78
C LYS A 190 10.79 18.16 1.84
N VAL A 191 10.26 17.46 0.83
CA VAL A 191 10.32 15.98 0.74
C VAL A 191 11.77 15.54 0.53
N GLN A 192 12.49 16.20 -0.39
CA GLN A 192 13.90 15.95 -0.65
C GLN A 192 14.79 16.21 0.57
N GLU A 193 14.45 17.21 1.38
CA GLU A 193 15.14 17.45 2.66
C GLU A 193 14.89 16.33 3.68
N MET A 194 13.66 15.82 3.77
CA MET A 194 13.33 14.67 4.63
C MET A 194 14.12 13.43 4.22
N ILE A 195 14.18 13.13 2.92
CA ILE A 195 14.93 12.00 2.36
C ILE A 195 16.43 12.17 2.69
N ARG A 196 17.02 13.33 2.39
CA ARG A 196 18.44 13.61 2.69
C ARG A 196 18.80 13.48 4.16
N LYS A 197 17.86 13.82 5.05
CA LYS A 197 18.03 13.69 6.51
C LYS A 197 17.69 12.29 7.02
N ASN A 198 17.43 11.35 6.14
CA ASN A 198 16.98 9.99 6.45
C ASN A 198 15.79 9.96 7.44
N LYS A 199 14.92 10.97 7.34
CA LYS A 199 13.68 11.02 8.12
C LYS A 199 12.65 10.07 7.52
N ARG A 200 11.83 9.53 8.39
CA ARG A 200 10.76 8.64 8.00
C ARG A 200 9.74 9.36 7.11
N LEU A 201 9.40 8.74 5.99
CA LEU A 201 8.43 9.22 5.01
C LEU A 201 7.34 8.15 4.87
N ASP A 202 6.28 8.28 5.64
CA ASP A 202 5.15 7.36 5.69
C ASP A 202 3.85 8.04 5.23
N PHE A 203 2.83 7.22 4.99
CA PHE A 203 1.47 7.66 4.66
C PHE A 203 0.59 7.93 5.89
N GLY A 204 1.11 7.92 7.08
CA GLY A 204 0.39 8.14 8.32
C GLY A 204 1.15 9.00 9.32
#